data_b8c9917fe741078757cd599bd3e76ad2
#
_entry.id   b8c9917fe741078757cd599bd3e76ad2
#
_cell.length_a   1.000
_cell.length_b   1.000
_cell.length_c   1.000
_cell.angle_alpha   90.00
_cell.angle_beta   90.00
_cell.angle_gamma   90.00
#
_symmetry.space_group_name_H-M   'P 1'
#
loop_
_entity.id
_entity.type
_entity.pdbx_description
1 polymer ?
#
loop_
_entity_poly.entity_id
_entity_poly.type
_entity_poly.pdbx_seq_one_letter_code
_entity_poly.pdbx_strand_id
1 'polypeptide(L)' 'MGGCAIRNSIRDLRFNHSEMTQQELADRIGVTRQTVNAIELGKYSPSLEVAFQIAAVFNVPLDQVFHYEKGKR' A
#
# COMPACT_ATOMS: atom_id res chain seq x y z
N MET A 1 -1.13 -9.35 18.78
CA MET A 1 -0.89 -8.89 18.39
C MET A 1 -1.38 -8.34 17.50
N GLY A 2 -1.73 -8.13 17.13
CA GLY A 2 -2.32 -7.60 16.31
C GLY A 2 -1.88 -7.00 15.21
N GLY A 3 -2.12 -6.36 14.54
CA GLY A 3 -1.87 -5.74 13.35
C GLY A 3 -0.46 -5.71 12.96
N CYS A 4 -0.08 -5.25 11.85
CA CYS A 4 1.27 -5.20 11.46
C CYS A 4 1.88 -3.89 11.89
N ALA A 5 3.20 -3.91 12.05
CA ALA A 5 3.95 -2.72 12.42
C ALA A 5 4.16 -1.79 11.24
N ILE A 6 3.64 -2.15 10.09
CA ILE A 6 3.82 -1.36 8.88
C ILE A 6 2.57 -0.55 8.60
N ARG A 7 2.74 0.75 8.45
CA ARG A 7 1.67 1.63 8.05
C ARG A 7 1.89 2.04 6.61
N ASN A 8 0.88 2.59 5.99
CA ASN A 8 1.03 2.98 4.60
C ASN A 8 0.25 4.25 4.29
N SER A 9 0.61 4.88 3.19
CA SER A 9 -0.02 6.09 2.71
C SER A 9 -0.73 5.84 1.37
N ILE A 10 -1.11 4.60 1.10
CA ILE A 10 -1.65 4.25 -0.22
C ILE A 10 -2.90 5.04 -0.53
N ARG A 11 -3.78 5.19 0.45
CA ARG A 11 -5.03 5.90 0.21
C ARG A 11 -4.77 7.34 -0.18
N ASP A 12 -3.86 8.02 0.52
CA ASP A 12 -3.53 9.38 0.20
C ASP A 12 -2.87 9.49 -1.16
N LEU A 13 -2.00 8.55 -1.48
CA LEU A 13 -1.36 8.53 -2.79
C LEU A 13 -2.38 8.34 -3.90
N ARG A 14 -3.37 7.47 -3.67
CA ARG A 14 -4.42 7.26 -4.65
C ARG A 14 -5.22 8.54 -4.90
N PHE A 15 -5.61 9.22 -3.81
CA PHE A 15 -6.35 10.45 -3.96
C PHE A 15 -5.56 11.51 -4.71
N ASN A 16 -4.27 11.61 -4.43
CA ASN A 16 -3.44 12.60 -5.08
C ASN A 16 -3.08 12.22 -6.51
N HIS A 17 -3.45 11.01 -6.92
CA HIS A 17 -3.13 10.55 -8.26
C HIS A 17 -4.43 10.44 -9.06
N SER A 18 -5.08 11.56 -9.27
CA SER A 18 -6.34 11.64 -10.00
C SER A 18 -7.44 10.79 -9.37
N GLU A 19 -7.45 10.74 -8.05
CA GLU A 19 -8.48 10.01 -7.32
C GLU A 19 -8.59 8.56 -7.79
N MET A 20 -7.45 7.91 -7.90
CA MET A 20 -7.40 6.52 -8.33
C MET A 20 -8.19 5.64 -7.37
N THR A 21 -8.99 4.72 -7.92
CA THR A 21 -9.75 3.79 -7.07
C THR A 21 -8.88 2.62 -6.66
N GLN A 22 -9.34 1.88 -5.64
CA GLN A 22 -8.66 0.66 -5.25
C GLN A 22 -8.63 -0.35 -6.40
N GLN A 23 -9.70 -0.41 -7.18
CA GLN A 23 -9.73 -1.34 -8.31
C GLN A 23 -8.72 -0.96 -9.37
N GLU A 24 -8.56 0.33 -9.62
CA GLU A 24 -7.56 0.77 -10.60
C GLU A 24 -6.15 0.39 -10.15
N LEU A 25 -5.87 0.59 -8.87
CA LEU A 25 -4.57 0.19 -8.36
C LEU A 25 -4.39 -1.31 -8.45
N ALA A 26 -5.41 -2.07 -8.06
CA ALA A 26 -5.35 -3.52 -8.10
C ALA A 26 -5.05 -4.02 -9.53
N ASP A 27 -5.71 -3.42 -10.50
CA ASP A 27 -5.51 -3.81 -11.89
C ASP A 27 -4.07 -3.54 -12.32
N ARG A 28 -3.49 -2.44 -11.87
CA ARG A 28 -2.13 -2.09 -12.29
C ARG A 28 -1.07 -2.99 -11.69
N ILE A 29 -1.32 -3.54 -10.51
CA ILE A 29 -0.32 -4.37 -9.86
C ILE A 29 -0.69 -5.84 -9.87
N GLY A 30 -1.81 -6.19 -10.53
CA GLY A 30 -2.11 -7.59 -10.75
C GLY A 30 -2.65 -8.33 -9.54
N VAL A 31 -3.37 -7.65 -8.67
CA VAL A 31 -3.98 -8.29 -7.51
C VAL A 31 -5.46 -7.94 -7.49
N THR A 32 -6.19 -8.48 -6.51
CA THR A 32 -7.61 -8.18 -6.40
C THR A 32 -7.81 -6.90 -5.61
N ARG A 33 -8.99 -6.30 -5.78
CA ARG A 33 -9.35 -5.13 -5.01
C ARG A 33 -9.35 -5.42 -3.51
N GLN A 34 -9.81 -6.63 -3.13
CA GLN A 34 -9.80 -7.02 -1.73
C GLN A 34 -8.37 -7.00 -1.16
N THR A 35 -7.41 -7.42 -1.97
CA THR A 35 -6.02 -7.39 -1.52
C THR A 35 -5.56 -5.96 -1.27
N VAL A 36 -5.88 -5.05 -2.18
CA VAL A 36 -5.52 -3.65 -1.98
C VAL A 36 -6.17 -3.12 -0.71
N ASN A 37 -7.44 -3.41 -0.52
CA ASN A 37 -8.15 -2.95 0.67
C ASN A 37 -7.51 -3.48 1.95
N ALA A 38 -7.15 -4.76 1.96
CA ALA A 38 -6.53 -5.36 3.14
C ALA A 38 -5.17 -4.72 3.43
N ILE A 39 -4.42 -4.41 2.38
CA ILE A 39 -3.12 -3.75 2.57
C ILE A 39 -3.34 -2.36 3.15
N GLU A 40 -4.29 -1.60 2.62
CA GLU A 40 -4.54 -0.25 3.12
C GLU A 40 -4.98 -0.24 4.57
N LEU A 41 -5.74 -1.26 4.97
CA LEU A 41 -6.21 -1.36 6.34
C LEU A 41 -5.16 -1.91 7.31
N GLY A 42 -4.01 -2.31 6.80
CA GLY A 42 -2.98 -2.87 7.65
C GLY A 42 -3.23 -4.30 8.08
N LYS A 43 -4.15 -4.98 7.42
CA LYS A 43 -4.48 -6.35 7.77
C LYS A 43 -3.65 -7.37 7.00
N TYR A 44 -2.92 -6.94 6.00
CA TYR A 44 -2.17 -7.82 5.16
C TYR A 44 -0.92 -7.09 4.67
N SER A 45 0.22 -7.71 4.82
CA SER A 45 1.48 -7.13 4.35
C SER A 45 1.77 -7.67 2.97
N PRO A 46 1.98 -6.82 1.98
CA PRO A 46 2.25 -7.30 0.63
C PRO A 46 3.62 -7.94 0.53
N SER A 47 3.81 -8.74 -0.49
CA SER A 47 5.14 -9.24 -0.80
C SER A 47 6.01 -8.06 -1.19
N LEU A 48 7.30 -8.27 -1.14
CA LEU A 48 8.22 -7.21 -1.52
C LEU A 48 8.00 -6.77 -2.96
N GLU A 49 7.73 -7.71 -3.84
CA GLU A 49 7.49 -7.37 -5.23
C GLU A 49 6.26 -6.49 -5.38
N VAL A 50 5.18 -6.84 -4.72
CA VAL A 50 3.96 -6.04 -4.79
C VAL A 50 4.20 -4.66 -4.18
N ALA A 51 4.96 -4.60 -3.10
CA ALA A 51 5.26 -3.32 -2.47
C ALA A 51 6.00 -2.39 -3.44
N PHE A 52 7.00 -2.92 -4.14
CA PHE A 52 7.72 -2.12 -5.11
C PHE A 52 6.86 -1.75 -6.30
N GLN A 53 5.94 -2.62 -6.70
CA GLN A 53 5.03 -2.30 -7.78
C GLN A 53 4.12 -1.13 -7.41
N ILE A 54 3.65 -1.11 -6.18
CA ILE A 54 2.81 -0.01 -5.71
C ILE A 54 3.60 1.30 -5.76
N ALA A 55 4.82 1.27 -5.26
CA ALA A 55 5.66 2.47 -5.30
C ALA A 55 5.89 2.95 -6.72
N ALA A 56 6.07 2.00 -7.65
CA ALA A 56 6.29 2.35 -9.04
C ALA A 56 5.06 2.99 -9.68
N VAL A 57 3.86 2.52 -9.31
CA VAL A 57 2.64 3.10 -9.84
C VAL A 57 2.55 4.58 -9.50
N PHE A 58 2.93 4.93 -8.27
CA PHE A 58 2.86 6.32 -7.83
C PHE A 58 4.15 7.08 -8.09
N ASN A 59 5.15 6.40 -8.62
CA ASN A 59 6.43 7.01 -8.96
C ASN A 59 7.08 7.68 -7.74
N VAL A 60 7.07 6.97 -6.64
CA VAL A 60 7.68 7.46 -5.40
C VAL A 60 8.54 6.33 -4.82
N PRO A 61 9.48 6.66 -3.95
CA PRO A 61 10.27 5.60 -3.30
C PRO A 61 9.40 4.79 -2.35
N LEU A 62 9.86 3.60 -2.04
CA LEU A 62 9.10 2.67 -1.22
C LEU A 62 8.77 3.28 0.15
N ASP A 63 9.66 4.03 0.74
CA ASP A 63 9.43 4.60 2.06
C ASP A 63 8.44 5.76 2.05
N GLN A 64 7.98 6.17 0.89
CA GLN A 64 6.86 7.11 0.80
C GLN A 64 5.53 6.37 0.80
N VAL A 65 5.55 5.08 0.56
CA VAL A 65 4.34 4.27 0.52
C VAL A 65 4.14 3.55 1.85
N PHE A 66 5.20 2.93 2.37
CA PHE A 66 5.10 2.12 3.58
C PHE A 66 6.02 2.69 4.65
N HIS A 67 5.54 2.66 5.89
CA HIS A 67 6.27 3.23 7.02
C HIS A 67 6.33 2.19 8.13
N TYR A 68 7.50 1.97 8.66
CA TYR A 68 7.69 0.98 9.72
C TYR A 68 7.66 1.67 11.08
N GLU A 69 6.74 1.23 11.91
CA GLU A 69 6.63 1.82 13.19
C GLU A 69 7.42 1.05 14.16
N LYS A 70 8.67 1.34 14.36
CA LYS A 70 9.41 0.56 15.23
C LYS A 70 9.46 1.30 16.52
N GLY A 71 9.76 0.92 17.51
CA GLY A 71 9.96 1.66 18.67
C GLY A 71 8.88 1.73 19.65
N LYS A 72 7.80 1.16 19.32
CA LYS A 72 6.85 1.18 20.14
C LYS A 72 7.10 0.10 20.97
N ARG A 73 7.52 0.01 21.95
CA ARG A 73 7.76 -1.09 22.66
C ARG A 73 7.24 -0.95 23.81
#